data_8eac1a23256354488862a8b7bc530465
#
_entry.id   8eac1a23256354488862a8b7bc530465
#
_cell.length_a   1.000
_cell.length_b   1.000
_cell.length_c   1.000
_cell.angle_alpha   90.00
_cell.angle_beta   90.00
_cell.angle_gamma   90.00
#
_symmetry.space_group_name_H-M   'P 1'
#
loop_
_entity.id
_entity.type
_entity.pdbx_description
1 polymer ?
#
loop_
_entity_poly.entity_id
_entity_poly.type
_entity_poly.pdbx_seq_one_letter_code
_entity_poly.pdbx_strand_id
1 'polypeptide(L)'
;MEKNYCRVLIVEDEFIMRQGMKHMIEWEKEGFTIVGEATNGEEALKLIEDLKPNIVISDIVMPILNGVDFSKIVQKKYPEIQIIILSSYDNFEYVKDTLLSGAVDYILKPTLTPNELLVTLKKAVDRIPGLELVKDEEVYYSSIIEKYILGFEDNIDSNNFFDIFPNTCFRLLGINIKQGYTKNREFIKESRRLVEEFLINNNYVFIRFIINEEILLYLINYKVSDDKELVKRFEKYIENKMIHENRFYIITSKFNNISNVKDVYNNKFLPYLSQKFYYKEKFLLNTEDIILTEGIEKFDSNKYDLLLKKKDFISAINLIKNYIDTSILFKMDEYKIKNLLKNLLYNLIVSLESYNLDAENLRQRYFKRIDKTTYIEEFSYEVNNILLELKEFVNKNINLEEDRINEILEYIDENYNKTLELSDIAKAFNFNYYYLSYYFNNHCKEGFSEYLNRIRIEKACDLLKENKRYVSEISSMIGYSDHSYFCRVFKKITGYTPSNYRIKMRTQGVRVNEEKTKVK
;
A
#
# COMPACT_ATOMS: atom_id res chain seq x y z
N MET A 1 -22.41 -2.02 38.01
CA MET A 1 -23.83 -2.32 37.76
C MET A 1 -23.94 -2.73 36.31
N GLU A 2 -24.53 -3.90 36.01
CA GLU A 2 -24.80 -4.26 34.63
C GLU A 2 -25.80 -3.25 34.04
N LYS A 3 -25.44 -2.62 32.95
CA LYS A 3 -26.30 -1.66 32.25
C LYS A 3 -27.44 -2.45 31.61
N ASN A 4 -28.68 -2.18 32.00
CA ASN A 4 -29.86 -2.86 31.47
C ASN A 4 -30.32 -2.18 30.16
N TYR A 5 -29.74 -2.59 29.04
CA TYR A 5 -30.26 -2.22 27.72
C TYR A 5 -31.62 -2.90 27.46
N CYS A 6 -32.52 -2.23 26.75
CA CYS A 6 -33.71 -2.84 26.21
C CYS A 6 -33.30 -3.84 25.10
N ARG A 7 -33.61 -5.10 25.29
CA ARG A 7 -33.17 -6.23 24.47
C ARG A 7 -34.10 -6.42 23.28
N VAL A 8 -33.58 -6.33 22.06
CA VAL A 8 -34.38 -6.40 20.83
C VAL A 8 -34.02 -7.64 20.03
N LEU A 9 -35.02 -8.41 19.58
CA LEU A 9 -34.88 -9.52 18.63
C LEU A 9 -35.45 -9.05 17.28
N ILE A 10 -34.72 -9.25 16.19
CA ILE A 10 -35.15 -8.95 14.83
C ILE A 10 -35.53 -10.25 14.12
N VAL A 11 -36.74 -10.30 13.54
CA VAL A 11 -37.28 -11.45 12.82
C VAL A 11 -37.66 -11.01 11.40
N GLU A 12 -36.84 -11.39 10.43
CA GLU A 12 -36.96 -10.95 9.04
C GLU A 12 -36.28 -12.00 8.13
N ASP A 13 -37.00 -12.52 7.13
CA ASP A 13 -36.45 -13.55 6.23
C ASP A 13 -35.48 -12.94 5.20
N GLU A 14 -35.72 -11.69 4.79
CA GLU A 14 -34.87 -10.98 3.83
C GLU A 14 -33.56 -10.49 4.46
N PHE A 15 -32.44 -11.10 4.04
CA PHE A 15 -31.11 -10.78 4.59
C PHE A 15 -30.75 -9.28 4.48
N ILE A 16 -31.03 -8.68 3.32
CA ILE A 16 -30.69 -7.25 3.09
C ILE A 16 -31.47 -6.35 4.04
N MET A 17 -32.77 -6.61 4.21
CA MET A 17 -33.62 -5.82 5.10
C MET A 17 -33.20 -5.98 6.56
N ARG A 18 -32.90 -7.19 6.98
CA ARG A 18 -32.41 -7.51 8.33
C ARG A 18 -31.09 -6.79 8.63
N GLN A 19 -30.12 -6.78 7.69
CA GLN A 19 -28.88 -6.01 7.85
C GLN A 19 -29.11 -4.51 7.81
N GLY A 20 -30.01 -4.02 6.95
CA GLY A 20 -30.42 -2.61 6.91
C GLY A 20 -30.91 -2.10 8.25
N MET A 21 -31.80 -2.83 8.91
CA MET A 21 -32.32 -2.49 10.24
C MET A 21 -31.23 -2.40 11.30
N LYS A 22 -30.26 -3.34 11.29
CA LYS A 22 -29.15 -3.34 12.27
C LYS A 22 -28.29 -2.08 12.19
N HIS A 23 -28.18 -1.49 11.02
CA HIS A 23 -27.35 -0.31 10.77
C HIS A 23 -28.19 0.99 10.67
N MET A 24 -29.50 0.90 10.81
CA MET A 24 -30.39 2.05 10.62
C MET A 24 -30.30 3.07 11.75
N ILE A 25 -30.12 2.60 12.99
CA ILE A 25 -29.93 3.43 14.18
C ILE A 25 -28.73 2.91 14.99
N GLU A 26 -28.24 3.76 15.88
CA GLU A 26 -27.18 3.36 16.83
C GLU A 26 -27.83 2.81 18.10
N TRP A 27 -28.17 1.54 18.06
CA TRP A 27 -29.02 0.86 19.06
C TRP A 27 -28.59 1.09 20.50
N GLU A 28 -27.30 0.90 20.80
CA GLU A 28 -26.76 1.02 22.15
C GLU A 28 -26.82 2.48 22.67
N LYS A 29 -26.70 3.46 21.78
CA LYS A 29 -26.82 4.88 22.16
C LYS A 29 -28.25 5.26 22.55
N GLU A 30 -29.19 4.64 21.89
CA GLU A 30 -30.61 4.88 22.16
C GLU A 30 -31.14 4.02 23.33
N GLY A 31 -30.24 3.23 23.97
CA GLY A 31 -30.58 2.39 25.11
C GLY A 31 -31.09 0.99 24.73
N PHE A 32 -30.90 0.57 23.50
CA PHE A 32 -31.31 -0.73 22.97
C PHE A 32 -30.09 -1.62 22.70
N THR A 33 -30.27 -2.94 22.67
CA THR A 33 -29.28 -3.89 22.19
C THR A 33 -29.93 -4.99 21.37
N ILE A 34 -29.41 -5.29 20.19
CA ILE A 34 -29.90 -6.43 19.38
C ILE A 34 -29.31 -7.69 19.98
N VAL A 35 -30.17 -8.52 20.55
CA VAL A 35 -29.75 -9.77 21.23
C VAL A 35 -29.78 -10.96 20.32
N GLY A 36 -30.48 -10.92 19.18
CA GLY A 36 -30.52 -12.00 18.21
C GLY A 36 -31.24 -11.62 16.91
N GLU A 37 -31.12 -12.50 15.95
CA GLU A 37 -31.76 -12.43 14.63
C GLU A 37 -32.38 -13.78 14.30
N ALA A 38 -33.57 -13.77 13.69
CA ALA A 38 -34.25 -14.94 13.17
C ALA A 38 -34.74 -14.71 11.75
N THR A 39 -34.87 -15.77 10.97
CA THR A 39 -35.33 -15.73 9.57
C THR A 39 -36.82 -16.15 9.43
N ASN A 40 -37.45 -16.58 10.51
CA ASN A 40 -38.84 -16.97 10.55
C ASN A 40 -39.34 -17.02 12.00
N GLY A 41 -40.66 -17.13 12.17
CA GLY A 41 -41.28 -17.17 13.49
C GLY A 41 -40.93 -18.38 14.35
N GLU A 42 -40.66 -19.54 13.76
CA GLU A 42 -40.29 -20.77 14.51
C GLU A 42 -38.89 -20.63 15.13
N GLU A 43 -37.93 -20.11 14.36
CA GLU A 43 -36.58 -19.81 14.85
C GLU A 43 -36.63 -18.74 15.95
N ALA A 44 -37.46 -17.70 15.76
CA ALA A 44 -37.65 -16.64 16.73
C ALA A 44 -38.22 -17.18 18.07
N LEU A 45 -39.18 -18.09 18.06
CA LEU A 45 -39.70 -18.69 19.28
C LEU A 45 -38.64 -19.43 20.11
N LYS A 46 -37.70 -20.13 19.45
CA LYS A 46 -36.58 -20.79 20.12
C LYS A 46 -35.63 -19.76 20.76
N LEU A 47 -35.32 -18.70 20.01
CA LEU A 47 -34.42 -17.61 20.49
C LEU A 47 -35.05 -16.82 21.63
N ILE A 48 -36.37 -16.66 21.68
CA ILE A 48 -37.06 -15.94 22.78
C ILE A 48 -36.80 -16.64 24.12
N GLU A 49 -36.85 -17.98 24.16
CA GLU A 49 -36.63 -18.75 25.40
C GLU A 49 -35.22 -18.55 25.96
N ASP A 50 -34.19 -18.49 25.08
CA ASP A 50 -32.78 -18.35 25.47
C ASP A 50 -32.39 -16.88 25.73
N LEU A 51 -32.85 -16.00 24.83
CA LEU A 51 -32.37 -14.61 24.79
C LEU A 51 -33.26 -13.64 25.58
N LYS A 52 -34.51 -14.03 25.93
CA LYS A 52 -35.47 -13.21 26.70
C LYS A 52 -35.49 -11.74 26.23
N PRO A 53 -35.84 -11.44 24.96
CA PRO A 53 -35.91 -10.07 24.47
C PRO A 53 -37.05 -9.30 25.17
N ASN A 54 -36.89 -7.99 25.26
CA ASN A 54 -37.97 -7.09 25.72
C ASN A 54 -38.89 -6.70 24.56
N ILE A 55 -38.31 -6.54 23.37
CA ILE A 55 -39.00 -6.14 22.15
C ILE A 55 -38.65 -7.12 21.04
N VAL A 56 -39.66 -7.47 20.24
CA VAL A 56 -39.47 -8.23 18.99
C VAL A 56 -39.95 -7.37 17.83
N ILE A 57 -39.09 -7.19 16.82
CA ILE A 57 -39.47 -6.57 15.55
C ILE A 57 -39.63 -7.72 14.54
N SER A 58 -40.85 -7.90 13.99
CA SER A 58 -41.14 -9.03 13.10
C SER A 58 -41.74 -8.58 11.79
N ASP A 59 -41.27 -9.15 10.67
CA ASP A 59 -42.02 -9.11 9.41
C ASP A 59 -43.32 -9.92 9.50
N ILE A 60 -44.30 -9.54 8.69
CA ILE A 60 -45.56 -10.27 8.55
C ILE A 60 -45.38 -11.51 7.69
N VAL A 61 -44.75 -11.36 6.53
CA VAL A 61 -44.69 -12.41 5.49
C VAL A 61 -43.35 -13.14 5.60
N MET A 62 -43.35 -14.24 6.28
CA MET A 62 -42.17 -15.08 6.47
C MET A 62 -42.50 -16.55 6.22
N PRO A 63 -41.53 -17.38 5.78
CA PRO A 63 -41.71 -18.81 5.60
C PRO A 63 -41.92 -19.52 6.97
N ILE A 64 -42.48 -20.73 6.94
CA ILE A 64 -42.68 -21.65 8.07
C ILE A 64 -43.74 -21.12 9.05
N LEU A 65 -43.47 -20.03 9.77
CA LEU A 65 -44.41 -19.38 10.67
C LEU A 65 -44.43 -17.89 10.39
N ASN A 66 -45.56 -17.37 9.89
CA ASN A 66 -45.73 -15.96 9.56
C ASN A 66 -45.79 -15.06 10.81
N GLY A 67 -45.58 -13.74 10.64
CA GLY A 67 -45.53 -12.79 11.75
C GLY A 67 -46.84 -12.62 12.51
N VAL A 68 -47.99 -12.80 11.86
CA VAL A 68 -49.30 -12.68 12.53
C VAL A 68 -49.51 -13.85 13.51
N ASP A 69 -49.30 -15.07 13.07
CA ASP A 69 -49.46 -16.25 13.92
C ASP A 69 -48.37 -16.33 14.99
N PHE A 70 -47.14 -15.94 14.63
CA PHE A 70 -46.04 -15.75 15.57
C PHE A 70 -46.41 -14.76 16.70
N SER A 71 -46.94 -13.58 16.36
CA SER A 71 -47.37 -12.58 17.33
C SER A 71 -48.41 -13.10 18.30
N LYS A 72 -49.43 -13.86 17.81
CA LYS A 72 -50.45 -14.49 18.67
C LYS A 72 -49.83 -15.45 19.67
N ILE A 73 -48.84 -16.26 19.23
CA ILE A 73 -48.14 -17.21 20.10
C ILE A 73 -47.34 -16.48 21.16
N VAL A 74 -46.56 -15.46 20.76
CA VAL A 74 -45.74 -14.69 21.68
C VAL A 74 -46.57 -13.97 22.71
N GLN A 75 -47.65 -13.30 22.30
CA GLN A 75 -48.53 -12.60 23.23
C GLN A 75 -49.18 -13.52 24.25
N LYS A 76 -49.53 -14.76 23.85
CA LYS A 76 -50.14 -15.78 24.75
C LYS A 76 -49.12 -16.37 25.73
N LYS A 77 -47.88 -16.61 25.28
CA LYS A 77 -46.83 -17.29 26.09
C LYS A 77 -45.93 -16.31 26.85
N TYR A 78 -45.69 -15.12 26.30
CA TYR A 78 -44.75 -14.12 26.80
C TYR A 78 -45.37 -12.71 26.74
N PRO A 79 -46.42 -12.43 27.52
CA PRO A 79 -47.19 -11.17 27.45
C PRO A 79 -46.36 -9.93 27.81
N GLU A 80 -45.23 -10.11 28.43
CA GLU A 80 -44.25 -9.04 28.77
C GLU A 80 -43.47 -8.55 27.56
N ILE A 81 -43.36 -9.34 26.48
CA ILE A 81 -42.62 -8.97 25.28
C ILE A 81 -43.47 -8.05 24.40
N GLN A 82 -42.91 -6.93 24.05
CA GLN A 82 -43.56 -6.00 23.12
C GLN A 82 -43.25 -6.37 21.66
N ILE A 83 -44.25 -6.34 20.80
CA ILE A 83 -44.12 -6.72 19.39
C ILE A 83 -44.33 -5.51 18.51
N ILE A 84 -43.36 -5.22 17.62
CA ILE A 84 -43.45 -4.24 16.53
C ILE A 84 -43.51 -5.02 15.23
N ILE A 85 -44.49 -4.71 14.39
CA ILE A 85 -44.67 -5.38 13.10
C ILE A 85 -44.12 -4.53 11.97
N LEU A 86 -43.38 -5.15 11.06
CA LEU A 86 -42.96 -4.58 9.78
C LEU A 86 -43.81 -5.17 8.65
N SER A 87 -44.24 -4.35 7.71
CA SER A 87 -45.03 -4.82 6.57
C SER A 87 -44.64 -4.13 5.27
N SER A 88 -44.57 -4.92 4.20
CA SER A 88 -44.39 -4.41 2.84
C SER A 88 -45.70 -3.95 2.18
N TYR A 89 -46.85 -4.26 2.77
CA TYR A 89 -48.18 -4.02 2.20
C TYR A 89 -49.03 -3.12 3.06
N ASP A 90 -49.72 -2.17 2.42
CA ASP A 90 -50.69 -1.27 3.00
C ASP A 90 -52.10 -1.94 3.14
N ASN A 91 -52.13 -3.22 3.45
CA ASN A 91 -53.38 -3.97 3.49
C ASN A 91 -54.01 -3.88 4.89
N PHE A 92 -55.07 -3.11 4.96
CA PHE A 92 -55.82 -2.78 6.19
C PHE A 92 -56.25 -3.98 7.01
N GLU A 93 -56.53 -5.14 6.40
CA GLU A 93 -56.92 -6.35 7.11
C GLU A 93 -55.76 -6.93 7.93
N TYR A 94 -54.54 -7.00 7.40
CA TYR A 94 -53.37 -7.48 8.16
C TYR A 94 -52.99 -6.54 9.31
N VAL A 95 -53.12 -5.23 9.10
CA VAL A 95 -52.87 -4.24 10.14
C VAL A 95 -53.84 -4.38 11.29
N LYS A 96 -55.13 -4.54 10.97
CA LYS A 96 -56.18 -4.71 11.96
C LYS A 96 -56.03 -6.00 12.78
N ASP A 97 -55.74 -7.12 12.12
CA ASP A 97 -55.55 -8.40 12.79
C ASP A 97 -54.29 -8.40 13.69
N THR A 98 -53.24 -7.69 13.30
CA THR A 98 -52.00 -7.61 14.07
C THR A 98 -52.12 -6.73 15.30
N LEU A 99 -52.79 -5.57 15.18
CA LEU A 99 -53.10 -4.72 16.31
C LEU A 99 -54.09 -5.37 17.29
N LEU A 100 -55.10 -6.11 16.79
CA LEU A 100 -56.00 -6.92 17.62
C LEU A 100 -55.26 -8.11 18.28
N SER A 101 -54.15 -8.53 17.74
CA SER A 101 -53.27 -9.57 18.28
C SER A 101 -52.26 -9.01 19.29
N GLY A 102 -52.34 -7.71 19.70
CA GLY A 102 -51.56 -7.11 20.78
C GLY A 102 -50.21 -6.54 20.36
N ALA A 103 -49.94 -6.35 19.09
CA ALA A 103 -48.75 -5.60 18.65
C ALA A 103 -48.80 -4.15 19.17
N VAL A 104 -47.64 -3.63 19.55
CA VAL A 104 -47.54 -2.26 20.08
C VAL A 104 -47.79 -1.23 18.98
N ASP A 105 -47.21 -1.47 17.84
CA ASP A 105 -47.29 -0.61 16.66
C ASP A 105 -46.93 -1.40 15.39
N TYR A 106 -47.12 -0.74 14.29
CA TYR A 106 -46.90 -1.27 12.96
C TYR A 106 -46.16 -0.25 12.11
N ILE A 107 -45.17 -0.68 11.34
CA ILE A 107 -44.37 0.19 10.47
C ILE A 107 -44.40 -0.34 9.04
N LEU A 108 -44.62 0.52 8.06
CA LEU A 108 -44.50 0.21 6.64
C LEU A 108 -43.03 0.18 6.21
N LYS A 109 -42.55 -0.93 5.67
CA LYS A 109 -41.16 -1.06 5.17
C LYS A 109 -40.77 0.03 4.15
N PRO A 110 -41.62 0.40 3.16
CA PRO A 110 -41.29 1.45 2.19
C PRO A 110 -41.09 2.85 2.78
N THR A 111 -41.66 3.13 3.94
CA THR A 111 -41.56 4.44 4.62
C THR A 111 -40.68 4.43 5.85
N LEU A 112 -40.11 3.25 6.17
CA LEU A 112 -39.28 3.06 7.35
C LEU A 112 -38.07 4.01 7.33
N THR A 113 -38.05 4.91 8.29
CA THR A 113 -36.93 5.83 8.54
C THR A 113 -36.31 5.56 9.91
N PRO A 114 -35.03 5.97 10.13
CA PRO A 114 -34.39 5.86 11.45
C PRO A 114 -35.23 6.49 12.58
N ASN A 115 -35.82 7.65 12.33
CA ASN A 115 -36.63 8.34 13.32
C ASN A 115 -37.93 7.61 13.63
N GLU A 116 -38.62 7.07 12.63
CA GLU A 116 -39.87 6.32 12.81
C GLU A 116 -39.64 5.04 13.60
N LEU A 117 -38.57 4.29 13.27
CA LEU A 117 -38.15 3.09 14.03
C LEU A 117 -37.90 3.47 15.50
N LEU A 118 -37.17 4.55 15.76
CA LEU A 118 -36.82 4.98 17.11
C LEU A 118 -38.05 5.42 17.92
N VAL A 119 -38.98 6.17 17.31
CA VAL A 119 -40.23 6.59 17.94
C VAL A 119 -41.06 5.36 18.32
N THR A 120 -41.17 4.37 17.44
CA THR A 120 -41.93 3.15 17.70
C THR A 120 -41.29 2.28 18.78
N LEU A 121 -39.95 2.18 18.79
CA LEU A 121 -39.20 1.48 19.85
C LEU A 121 -39.43 2.14 21.22
N LYS A 122 -39.39 3.47 21.30
CA LYS A 122 -39.67 4.21 22.55
C LYS A 122 -41.10 4.01 23.04
N LYS A 123 -42.11 4.01 22.14
CA LYS A 123 -43.49 3.63 22.49
C LYS A 123 -43.60 2.20 23.05
N ALA A 124 -42.79 1.28 22.52
CA ALA A 124 -42.77 -0.08 23.04
C ALA A 124 -42.19 -0.14 24.46
N VAL A 125 -41.11 0.60 24.72
CA VAL A 125 -40.49 0.70 26.06
C VAL A 125 -41.48 1.28 27.09
N ASP A 126 -42.24 2.32 26.73
CA ASP A 126 -43.24 2.94 27.62
C ASP A 126 -44.33 1.95 28.12
N ARG A 127 -44.50 0.81 27.41
CA ARG A 127 -45.40 -0.27 27.79
C ARG A 127 -44.76 -1.37 28.67
N ILE A 128 -43.46 -1.30 28.91
CA ILE A 128 -42.74 -2.28 29.72
C ILE A 128 -42.57 -1.73 31.15
N PRO A 129 -43.28 -2.30 32.15
CA PRO A 129 -43.23 -1.76 33.51
C PRO A 129 -41.81 -1.84 34.10
N GLY A 130 -41.32 -0.71 34.61
CA GLY A 130 -40.03 -0.64 35.30
C GLY A 130 -38.78 -0.69 34.41
N LEU A 131 -38.96 -0.59 33.08
CA LEU A 131 -37.84 -0.46 32.14
C LEU A 131 -37.62 1.04 31.84
N GLU A 132 -36.55 1.60 32.36
CA GLU A 132 -36.07 2.93 31.98
C GLU A 132 -34.93 2.77 31.00
N LEU A 133 -34.98 3.45 29.85
CA LEU A 133 -33.86 3.48 28.90
C LEU A 133 -32.68 4.18 29.55
N VAL A 134 -31.64 3.46 29.77
CA VAL A 134 -30.38 4.05 30.22
C VAL A 134 -29.77 4.78 29.02
N LYS A 135 -29.85 6.11 29.02
CA LYS A 135 -29.01 6.91 28.13
C LYS A 135 -27.58 6.73 28.60
N ASP A 136 -26.80 5.97 27.83
CA ASP A 136 -25.37 5.88 28.09
C ASP A 136 -24.72 7.19 27.65
N GLU A 137 -24.59 8.13 28.59
CA GLU A 137 -23.98 9.44 28.33
C GLU A 137 -22.60 9.28 27.68
N GLU A 138 -21.80 8.28 28.11
CA GLU A 138 -20.49 8.00 27.51
C GLU A 138 -20.65 7.64 26.02
N VAL A 139 -21.60 6.79 25.67
CA VAL A 139 -21.90 6.39 24.28
C VAL A 139 -22.43 7.56 23.46
N TYR A 140 -23.30 8.41 24.04
CA TYR A 140 -23.81 9.60 23.39
C TYR A 140 -22.69 10.58 23.02
N TYR A 141 -21.82 10.92 23.97
CA TYR A 141 -20.74 11.87 23.74
C TYR A 141 -19.63 11.31 22.86
N SER A 142 -19.32 10.02 22.97
CA SER A 142 -18.36 9.37 22.08
C SER A 142 -18.76 9.47 20.61
N SER A 143 -20.06 9.32 20.33
CA SER A 143 -20.62 9.45 19.00
C SER A 143 -20.52 10.86 18.41
N ILE A 144 -20.79 11.88 19.22
CA ILE A 144 -20.65 13.27 18.78
C ILE A 144 -19.18 13.53 18.38
N ILE A 145 -18.23 13.11 19.21
CA ILE A 145 -16.81 13.29 18.94
C ILE A 145 -16.38 12.52 17.68
N GLU A 146 -16.83 11.28 17.52
CA GLU A 146 -16.53 10.44 16.36
C GLU A 146 -17.06 11.08 15.07
N LYS A 147 -18.32 11.49 15.03
CA LYS A 147 -18.92 12.16 13.86
C LYS A 147 -18.21 13.45 13.50
N TYR A 148 -17.82 14.24 14.50
CA TYR A 148 -17.07 15.47 14.29
C TYR A 148 -15.66 15.21 13.73
N ILE A 149 -14.93 14.23 14.26
CA ILE A 149 -13.61 13.83 13.76
C ILE A 149 -13.69 13.33 12.31
N LEU A 150 -14.70 12.52 11.99
CA LEU A 150 -14.90 11.96 10.64
C LEU A 150 -15.47 12.99 9.65
N GLY A 151 -15.89 14.17 10.11
CA GLY A 151 -16.41 15.24 9.26
C GLY A 151 -17.87 15.10 8.87
N PHE A 152 -18.64 14.28 9.58
CA PHE A 152 -20.11 14.22 9.45
C PHE A 152 -20.81 15.38 10.16
N GLU A 153 -20.11 16.05 11.07
CA GLU A 153 -20.55 17.28 11.74
C GLU A 153 -19.48 18.36 11.56
N ASP A 154 -19.91 19.59 11.28
CA ASP A 154 -19.00 20.71 11.03
C ASP A 154 -18.53 21.39 12.33
N ASN A 155 -19.33 21.33 13.38
CA ASN A 155 -19.06 21.98 14.66
C ASN A 155 -19.40 21.07 15.84
N ILE A 156 -18.64 21.22 16.91
CA ILE A 156 -18.91 20.61 18.20
C ILE A 156 -19.20 21.73 19.23
N ASP A 157 -20.38 21.69 19.83
CA ASP A 157 -20.74 22.67 20.88
C ASP A 157 -20.03 22.27 22.18
N SER A 158 -19.03 23.06 22.56
CA SER A 158 -18.24 22.83 23.78
C SER A 158 -19.12 22.90 25.04
N ASN A 159 -20.26 23.61 25.03
CA ASN A 159 -21.13 23.72 26.18
C ASN A 159 -21.75 22.38 26.58
N ASN A 160 -22.03 21.51 25.61
CA ASN A 160 -22.57 20.17 25.85
C ASN A 160 -21.64 19.25 26.64
N PHE A 161 -20.36 19.62 26.79
CA PHE A 161 -19.34 18.80 27.45
C PHE A 161 -18.87 19.34 28.79
N PHE A 162 -19.36 20.50 29.26
CA PHE A 162 -18.94 21.11 30.53
C PHE A 162 -19.22 20.20 31.74
N ASP A 163 -20.35 19.51 31.72
CA ASP A 163 -20.76 18.65 32.83
C ASP A 163 -19.85 17.39 32.92
N ILE A 164 -19.28 16.96 31.80
CA ILE A 164 -18.44 15.76 31.74
C ILE A 164 -16.96 16.09 31.90
N PHE A 165 -16.50 17.17 31.27
CA PHE A 165 -15.10 17.57 31.28
C PHE A 165 -14.86 18.79 32.17
N PRO A 166 -14.57 18.57 33.45
CA PRO A 166 -14.41 19.66 34.41
C PRO A 166 -13.09 20.44 34.25
N ASN A 167 -12.15 19.94 33.43
CA ASN A 167 -10.84 20.55 33.25
C ASN A 167 -10.69 21.15 31.83
N THR A 168 -9.73 22.04 31.68
CA THR A 168 -9.47 22.74 30.41
C THR A 168 -8.41 22.09 29.52
N CYS A 169 -7.77 21.01 29.99
CA CYS A 169 -6.71 20.35 29.24
C CYS A 169 -7.16 18.99 28.73
N PHE A 170 -6.79 18.73 27.49
CA PHE A 170 -7.10 17.49 26.79
C PHE A 170 -5.85 16.89 26.11
N ARG A 171 -5.82 15.57 25.98
CA ARG A 171 -4.93 14.80 25.11
C ARG A 171 -5.70 13.67 24.45
N LEU A 172 -5.32 13.30 23.23
CA LEU A 172 -5.73 12.03 22.63
C LEU A 172 -4.69 10.97 22.93
N LEU A 173 -5.15 9.82 23.40
CA LEU A 173 -4.35 8.60 23.56
C LEU A 173 -5.00 7.52 22.70
N GLY A 174 -4.22 6.84 21.88
CA GLY A 174 -4.80 5.81 21.01
C GLY A 174 -3.83 4.73 20.60
N ILE A 175 -4.41 3.67 20.01
CA ILE A 175 -3.70 2.52 19.48
C ILE A 175 -4.38 2.02 18.21
N ASN A 176 -3.58 1.61 17.22
CA ASN A 176 -4.09 0.90 16.05
C ASN A 176 -4.41 -0.55 16.43
N ILE A 177 -5.69 -0.93 16.33
CA ILE A 177 -6.19 -2.26 16.68
C ILE A 177 -6.31 -3.21 15.47
N LYS A 178 -6.01 -2.73 14.25
CA LYS A 178 -6.00 -3.54 13.02
C LYS A 178 -4.75 -4.41 12.87
N GLN A 179 -3.72 -4.18 13.64
CA GLN A 179 -2.44 -4.88 13.53
C GLN A 179 -2.53 -6.35 13.93
N GLY A 180 -2.57 -7.20 12.90
CA GLY A 180 -2.61 -8.66 12.99
C GLY A 180 -3.84 -9.21 12.27
N TYR A 181 -3.64 -10.10 11.31
CA TYR A 181 -4.63 -10.72 10.41
C TYR A 181 -5.76 -11.50 11.08
N THR A 182 -5.83 -11.46 12.40
CA THR A 182 -6.95 -11.94 13.19
C THR A 182 -7.49 -10.75 13.99
N LYS A 183 -8.80 -10.45 13.84
CA LYS A 183 -9.56 -9.62 14.79
C LYS A 183 -9.43 -10.28 16.17
N ASN A 184 -8.29 -10.09 16.82
CA ASN A 184 -8.06 -10.67 18.12
C ASN A 184 -8.83 -9.85 19.15
N ARG A 185 -10.07 -10.28 19.42
CA ARG A 185 -10.93 -9.68 20.46
C ARG A 185 -10.19 -9.54 21.78
N GLU A 186 -9.27 -10.46 22.05
CA GLU A 186 -8.43 -10.45 23.26
C GLU A 186 -7.43 -9.29 23.26
N PHE A 187 -6.79 -8.99 22.11
CA PHE A 187 -5.90 -7.84 21.98
C PHE A 187 -6.63 -6.52 22.26
N ILE A 188 -7.82 -6.34 21.70
CA ILE A 188 -8.64 -5.13 21.92
C ILE A 188 -9.07 -5.05 23.39
N LYS A 189 -9.58 -6.16 23.94
CA LYS A 189 -10.03 -6.23 25.34
C LYS A 189 -8.91 -5.89 26.31
N GLU A 190 -7.72 -6.44 26.08
CA GLU A 190 -6.56 -6.21 26.93
C GLU A 190 -5.99 -4.79 26.79
N SER A 191 -5.94 -4.27 25.55
CA SER A 191 -5.54 -2.87 25.30
C SER A 191 -6.46 -1.88 26.01
N ARG A 192 -7.77 -2.15 25.97
CA ARG A 192 -8.77 -1.37 26.71
C ARG A 192 -8.53 -1.46 28.22
N ARG A 193 -8.39 -2.67 28.75
CA ARG A 193 -8.20 -2.91 30.19
C ARG A 193 -6.99 -2.13 30.72
N LEU A 194 -5.86 -2.17 30.01
CA LEU A 194 -4.63 -1.49 30.42
C LEU A 194 -4.81 0.03 30.49
N VAL A 195 -5.40 0.63 29.45
CA VAL A 195 -5.61 2.09 29.42
C VAL A 195 -6.64 2.53 30.44
N GLU A 196 -7.79 1.85 30.51
CA GLU A 196 -8.88 2.22 31.42
C GLU A 196 -8.47 2.03 32.91
N GLU A 197 -7.76 0.94 33.24
CA GLU A 197 -7.18 0.73 34.58
C GLU A 197 -6.26 1.88 35.00
N PHE A 198 -5.39 2.33 34.10
CA PHE A 198 -4.51 3.47 34.37
C PHE A 198 -5.29 4.77 34.57
N LEU A 199 -6.23 5.09 33.67
CA LEU A 199 -6.98 6.34 33.72
C LEU A 199 -7.87 6.41 34.97
N ILE A 200 -8.55 5.33 35.32
CA ILE A 200 -9.40 5.23 36.52
C ILE A 200 -8.57 5.37 37.80
N ASN A 201 -7.46 4.64 37.88
CA ASN A 201 -6.60 4.67 39.09
C ASN A 201 -5.94 6.03 39.33
N ASN A 202 -5.80 6.86 38.31
CA ASN A 202 -5.27 8.22 38.46
C ASN A 202 -6.38 9.31 38.46
N ASN A 203 -7.66 8.92 38.51
CA ASN A 203 -8.82 9.81 38.52
C ASN A 203 -8.87 10.77 37.32
N TYR A 204 -8.46 10.32 36.12
CA TYR A 204 -8.62 11.07 34.90
C TYR A 204 -10.02 10.84 34.32
N VAL A 205 -10.63 11.90 33.82
CA VAL A 205 -11.89 11.81 33.08
C VAL A 205 -11.57 11.50 31.63
N PHE A 206 -12.29 10.57 31.04
CA PHE A 206 -12.06 10.20 29.65
C PHE A 206 -13.32 9.72 28.95
N ILE A 207 -13.34 9.87 27.63
CA ILE A 207 -14.30 9.22 26.72
C ILE A 207 -13.53 8.35 25.77
N ARG A 208 -14.02 7.12 25.57
CA ARG A 208 -13.49 6.15 24.64
C ARG A 208 -14.35 6.08 23.38
N PHE A 209 -13.72 5.98 22.21
CA PHE A 209 -14.38 5.75 20.92
C PHE A 209 -13.47 5.00 19.95
N ILE A 210 -14.05 4.47 18.86
CA ILE A 210 -13.33 3.71 17.85
C ILE A 210 -13.56 4.37 16.50
N ILE A 211 -12.47 4.72 15.80
CA ILE A 211 -12.54 5.30 14.47
C ILE A 211 -12.31 4.20 13.42
N ASN A 212 -13.24 4.10 12.44
CA ASN A 212 -13.17 3.19 11.30
C ASN A 212 -12.89 1.72 11.67
N GLU A 213 -13.33 1.26 12.84
CA GLU A 213 -13.05 -0.08 13.39
C GLU A 213 -11.55 -0.43 13.50
N GLU A 214 -10.65 0.53 13.34
CA GLU A 214 -9.20 0.32 13.26
C GLU A 214 -8.42 1.00 14.37
N ILE A 215 -8.94 2.08 14.91
CA ILE A 215 -8.23 2.93 15.89
C ILE A 215 -9.06 3.07 17.15
N LEU A 216 -8.55 2.54 18.24
CA LEU A 216 -9.11 2.76 19.58
C LEU A 216 -8.53 4.05 20.15
N LEU A 217 -9.38 5.00 20.50
CA LEU A 217 -9.02 6.32 21.01
C LEU A 217 -9.64 6.61 22.36
N TYR A 218 -8.91 7.40 23.14
CA TYR A 218 -9.34 7.99 24.40
C TYR A 218 -9.11 9.50 24.35
N LEU A 219 -10.17 10.28 24.53
CA LEU A 219 -10.07 11.70 24.81
C LEU A 219 -9.94 11.84 26.34
N ILE A 220 -8.78 12.24 26.82
CA ILE A 220 -8.45 12.36 28.23
C ILE A 220 -8.58 13.82 28.63
N ASN A 221 -9.35 14.10 29.70
CA ASN A 221 -9.47 15.40 30.32
C ASN A 221 -8.79 15.41 31.69
N TYR A 222 -7.92 16.38 31.93
CA TYR A 222 -7.07 16.40 33.11
C TYR A 222 -6.70 17.82 33.55
N LYS A 223 -6.20 17.97 34.79
CA LYS A 223 -5.74 19.25 35.32
C LYS A 223 -4.41 19.69 34.72
N VAL A 224 -4.24 20.98 34.49
CA VAL A 224 -2.99 21.57 33.93
C VAL A 224 -1.74 21.12 34.73
N SER A 225 -1.86 20.97 36.06
CA SER A 225 -0.79 20.52 36.93
C SER A 225 -0.24 19.14 36.55
N ASP A 226 -1.07 18.28 35.98
CA ASP A 226 -0.78 16.88 35.73
C ASP A 226 -0.20 16.62 34.35
N ASP A 227 -0.05 17.65 33.52
CA ASP A 227 0.30 17.54 32.12
C ASP A 227 1.59 16.74 31.86
N LYS A 228 2.68 17.10 32.53
CA LYS A 228 3.96 16.39 32.39
C LYS A 228 3.98 15.04 33.08
N GLU A 229 3.23 14.91 34.17
CA GLU A 229 3.16 13.69 34.96
C GLU A 229 2.33 12.61 34.30
N LEU A 230 1.22 12.95 33.63
CA LEU A 230 0.35 11.99 32.96
C LEU A 230 1.14 11.13 31.97
N VAL A 231 1.90 11.77 31.07
CA VAL A 231 2.65 11.05 30.03
C VAL A 231 3.71 10.13 30.67
N LYS A 232 4.51 10.66 31.61
CA LYS A 232 5.56 9.88 32.28
C LYS A 232 5.01 8.70 33.10
N ARG A 233 3.89 8.90 33.79
CA ARG A 233 3.25 7.84 34.58
C ARG A 233 2.67 6.77 33.67
N PHE A 234 2.05 7.16 32.54
CA PHE A 234 1.51 6.21 31.58
C PHE A 234 2.62 5.41 30.91
N GLU A 235 3.71 6.05 30.48
CA GLU A 235 4.88 5.39 29.91
C GLU A 235 5.43 4.32 30.86
N LYS A 236 5.73 4.70 32.10
CA LYS A 236 6.22 3.77 33.13
C LYS A 236 5.22 2.65 33.45
N TYR A 237 3.92 2.96 33.45
CA TYR A 237 2.88 1.96 33.69
C TYR A 237 2.85 0.91 32.57
N ILE A 238 2.89 1.34 31.30
CA ILE A 238 2.89 0.46 30.15
C ILE A 238 4.18 -0.37 30.10
N GLU A 239 5.34 0.22 30.28
CA GLU A 239 6.62 -0.50 30.32
C GLU A 239 6.62 -1.65 31.36
N ASN A 240 6.08 -1.41 32.54
CA ASN A 240 5.99 -2.43 33.57
C ASN A 240 4.99 -3.57 33.27
N LYS A 241 3.96 -3.31 32.44
CA LYS A 241 2.91 -4.27 32.14
C LYS A 241 3.15 -5.05 30.84
N MET A 242 3.98 -4.52 29.92
CA MET A 242 4.08 -4.99 28.53
C MET A 242 5.37 -5.75 28.19
N ILE A 243 5.95 -6.52 29.12
CA ILE A 243 7.24 -7.20 28.96
C ILE A 243 7.30 -8.15 27.73
N HIS A 244 6.16 -8.53 27.11
CA HIS A 244 6.11 -9.48 25.99
C HIS A 244 5.11 -9.14 24.87
N GLU A 245 4.56 -7.91 24.79
CA GLU A 245 3.49 -7.61 23.86
C GLU A 245 3.83 -6.47 22.88
N ASN A 246 3.49 -6.68 21.62
CA ASN A 246 3.76 -5.74 20.54
C ASN A 246 2.65 -4.67 20.42
N ARG A 247 2.40 -3.91 21.50
CA ARG A 247 1.46 -2.79 21.50
C ARG A 247 2.22 -1.47 21.38
N PHE A 248 1.65 -0.54 20.62
CA PHE A 248 2.23 0.77 20.41
C PHE A 248 1.15 1.83 20.56
N TYR A 249 1.24 2.60 21.62
CA TYR A 249 0.34 3.68 21.93
C TYR A 249 0.90 5.01 21.45
N ILE A 250 0.01 5.92 21.07
CA ILE A 250 0.36 7.29 20.71
C ILE A 250 -0.41 8.22 21.62
N ILE A 251 0.30 9.16 22.23
CA ILE A 251 -0.30 10.24 23.00
C ILE A 251 0.03 11.59 22.35
N THR A 252 -0.99 12.42 22.12
CA THR A 252 -0.79 13.70 21.44
C THR A 252 -0.27 14.78 22.39
N SER A 253 0.22 15.89 21.84
CA SER A 253 0.40 17.11 22.60
C SER A 253 -0.92 17.57 23.21
N LYS A 254 -0.83 18.36 24.29
CA LYS A 254 -2.02 18.92 24.94
C LYS A 254 -2.75 19.93 24.03
N PHE A 255 -4.05 20.03 24.22
CA PHE A 255 -4.90 21.08 23.66
C PHE A 255 -5.95 21.52 24.68
N ASN A 256 -6.52 22.72 24.51
CA ASN A 256 -7.32 23.35 25.55
C ASN A 256 -8.81 23.49 25.20
N ASN A 257 -9.20 23.11 23.98
CA ASN A 257 -10.61 23.18 23.57
C ASN A 257 -10.97 21.88 22.81
N ILE A 258 -12.10 21.30 23.18
CA ILE A 258 -12.59 20.08 22.56
C ILE A 258 -12.84 20.25 21.04
N SER A 259 -13.17 21.47 20.58
CA SER A 259 -13.31 21.77 19.15
C SER A 259 -12.03 21.54 18.34
N ASN A 260 -10.88 21.50 18.99
CA ASN A 260 -9.61 21.20 18.33
C ASN A 260 -9.35 19.70 18.16
N VAL A 261 -10.22 18.82 18.67
CA VAL A 261 -10.00 17.37 18.65
C VAL A 261 -9.84 16.82 17.23
N LYS A 262 -10.60 17.34 16.26
CA LYS A 262 -10.51 16.97 14.84
C LYS A 262 -9.15 17.36 14.22
N ASP A 263 -8.70 18.57 14.49
CA ASP A 263 -7.39 19.06 14.03
C ASP A 263 -6.24 18.24 14.66
N VAL A 264 -6.32 18.02 15.97
CA VAL A 264 -5.33 17.21 16.70
C VAL A 264 -5.31 15.77 16.19
N TYR A 265 -6.46 15.17 15.91
CA TYR A 265 -6.54 13.84 15.34
C TYR A 265 -5.87 13.77 13.97
N ASN A 266 -6.23 14.69 13.05
CA ASN A 266 -5.74 14.67 11.68
C ASN A 266 -4.25 15.04 11.56
N ASN A 267 -3.79 16.04 12.34
CA ASN A 267 -2.45 16.61 12.17
C ASN A 267 -1.44 16.13 13.22
N LYS A 268 -1.91 15.64 14.38
CA LYS A 268 -1.03 15.24 15.50
C LYS A 268 -1.22 13.82 16.00
N PHE A 269 -2.15 13.04 15.43
CA PHE A 269 -2.34 11.64 15.76
C PHE A 269 -2.13 10.73 14.55
N LEU A 270 -2.92 10.90 13.48
CA LEU A 270 -2.84 10.06 12.28
C LEU A 270 -1.45 9.95 11.65
N PRO A 271 -0.68 11.07 11.47
CA PRO A 271 0.64 10.99 10.86
C PRO A 271 1.65 10.17 11.69
N TYR A 272 1.37 9.98 12.99
CA TYR A 272 2.25 9.25 13.89
C TYR A 272 1.93 7.74 13.97
N LEU A 273 0.80 7.29 13.43
CA LEU A 273 0.45 5.86 13.44
C LEU A 273 1.49 4.99 12.72
N SER A 274 2.04 5.49 11.61
CA SER A 274 3.07 4.80 10.84
C SER A 274 4.45 4.86 11.49
N GLN A 275 4.64 5.70 12.51
CA GLN A 275 5.95 5.88 13.16
C GLN A 275 6.40 4.68 13.99
N LYS A 276 5.53 3.75 14.30
CA LYS A 276 5.90 2.46 14.90
C LYS A 276 7.02 1.77 14.12
N PHE A 277 7.01 1.91 12.81
CA PHE A 277 8.01 1.40 11.89
C PHE A 277 9.45 1.82 12.26
N TYR A 278 9.62 3.03 12.82
CA TYR A 278 10.92 3.58 13.23
C TYR A 278 11.27 3.36 14.69
N TYR A 279 10.33 2.85 15.53
CA TYR A 279 10.49 2.77 16.98
C TYR A 279 10.13 1.39 17.52
N LYS A 280 10.96 0.40 17.23
CA LYS A 280 10.76 -0.99 17.62
C LYS A 280 10.65 -1.18 19.15
N GLU A 281 11.50 -0.50 19.89
CA GLU A 281 11.63 -0.67 21.34
C GLU A 281 10.66 0.21 22.16
N LYS A 282 9.88 1.10 21.51
CA LYS A 282 8.95 1.99 22.20
C LYS A 282 7.55 1.41 22.26
N PHE A 283 6.94 1.47 23.43
CA PHE A 283 5.53 1.13 23.64
C PHE A 283 4.61 2.37 23.59
N LEU A 284 5.16 3.55 23.85
CA LEU A 284 4.45 4.83 23.81
C LEU A 284 5.22 5.84 22.97
N LEU A 285 4.52 6.52 22.08
CA LEU A 285 5.01 7.65 21.33
C LEU A 285 4.30 8.92 21.81
N ASN A 286 5.04 9.85 22.40
CA ASN A 286 4.54 11.20 22.64
C ASN A 286 4.84 12.09 21.43
N THR A 287 3.80 12.68 20.84
CA THR A 287 3.96 13.49 19.63
C THR A 287 4.71 14.81 19.87
N GLU A 288 4.91 15.21 21.13
CA GLU A 288 5.76 16.37 21.49
C GLU A 288 7.25 16.07 21.32
N ASP A 289 7.65 14.80 21.43
CA ASP A 289 9.06 14.40 21.39
C ASP A 289 9.58 14.19 19.97
N ILE A 290 8.69 14.24 18.98
CA ILE A 290 9.00 13.92 17.60
C ILE A 290 8.49 15.01 16.66
N ILE A 291 9.41 15.65 15.99
CA ILE A 291 9.09 16.55 14.88
C ILE A 291 9.11 15.70 13.60
N LEU A 292 7.95 15.53 12.97
CA LEU A 292 7.88 15.01 11.62
C LEU A 292 8.42 16.09 10.69
N THR A 293 9.58 15.85 10.10
CA THR A 293 10.20 16.78 9.17
C THR A 293 9.44 16.76 7.84
N GLU A 294 8.78 17.85 7.50
CA GLU A 294 8.28 18.10 6.15
C GLU A 294 9.46 18.52 5.26
N GLY A 295 9.49 18.07 4.01
CA GLY A 295 10.42 18.64 3.04
C GLY A 295 11.43 17.70 2.40
N ILE A 296 11.12 16.39 2.28
CA ILE A 296 11.91 15.54 1.39
C ILE A 296 11.63 16.00 -0.06
N GLU A 297 12.69 16.36 -0.77
CA GLU A 297 12.60 16.61 -2.21
C GLU A 297 11.97 15.38 -2.91
N LYS A 298 11.15 15.61 -3.91
CA LYS A 298 10.56 14.52 -4.68
C LYS A 298 11.68 13.74 -5.39
N PHE A 299 11.49 12.43 -5.50
CA PHE A 299 12.39 11.58 -6.28
C PHE A 299 12.51 12.11 -7.72
N ASP A 300 13.73 12.24 -8.21
CA ASP A 300 14.02 12.69 -9.59
C ASP A 300 13.73 11.54 -10.59
N SER A 301 12.46 11.38 -10.92
CA SER A 301 12.01 10.36 -11.87
C SER A 301 12.59 10.58 -13.26
N ASN A 302 12.81 11.86 -13.69
CA ASN A 302 13.37 12.14 -15.00
C ASN A 302 14.81 11.65 -15.13
N LYS A 303 15.62 11.90 -14.10
CA LYS A 303 17.00 11.42 -14.03
C LYS A 303 17.03 9.87 -14.00
N TYR A 304 16.13 9.27 -13.23
CA TYR A 304 16.03 7.82 -13.12
C TYR A 304 15.68 7.18 -14.46
N ASP A 305 14.64 7.68 -15.14
CA ASP A 305 14.23 7.17 -16.46
C ASP A 305 15.32 7.35 -17.53
N LEU A 306 16.08 8.45 -17.44
CA LEU A 306 17.22 8.67 -18.33
C LEU A 306 18.33 7.64 -18.11
N LEU A 307 18.62 7.29 -16.86
CA LEU A 307 19.59 6.23 -16.52
C LEU A 307 19.14 4.87 -17.04
N LEU A 308 17.87 4.51 -16.86
CA LEU A 308 17.32 3.25 -17.39
C LEU A 308 17.39 3.19 -18.93
N LYS A 309 17.03 4.30 -19.63
CA LYS A 309 17.14 4.38 -21.09
C LYS A 309 18.59 4.27 -21.59
N LYS A 310 19.54 4.79 -20.83
CA LYS A 310 20.97 4.68 -21.13
C LYS A 310 21.58 3.35 -20.72
N LYS A 311 20.79 2.48 -20.09
CA LYS A 311 21.23 1.20 -19.51
C LYS A 311 22.31 1.35 -18.41
N ASP A 312 22.38 2.54 -17.80
CA ASP A 312 23.24 2.78 -16.63
C ASP A 312 22.54 2.32 -15.35
N PHE A 313 22.38 1.02 -15.23
CA PHE A 313 21.63 0.40 -14.13
C PHE A 313 22.33 0.57 -12.78
N ILE A 314 23.65 0.62 -12.76
CA ILE A 314 24.41 0.82 -11.52
C ILE A 314 24.13 2.22 -10.93
N SER A 315 24.15 3.26 -11.76
CA SER A 315 23.80 4.61 -11.32
C SER A 315 22.32 4.71 -10.92
N ALA A 316 21.41 4.01 -11.62
CA ALA A 316 20.01 3.94 -11.26
C ALA A 316 19.79 3.29 -9.88
N ILE A 317 20.47 2.17 -9.60
CA ILE A 317 20.44 1.49 -8.29
C ILE A 317 20.98 2.40 -7.18
N ASN A 318 22.08 3.11 -7.44
CA ASN A 318 22.62 4.06 -6.47
C ASN A 318 21.69 5.24 -6.20
N LEU A 319 20.97 5.73 -7.22
CA LEU A 319 19.97 6.77 -7.06
C LEU A 319 18.80 6.30 -6.17
N ILE A 320 18.31 5.06 -6.37
CA ILE A 320 17.31 4.44 -5.48
C ILE A 320 17.84 4.40 -4.04
N LYS A 321 19.05 3.87 -3.86
CA LYS A 321 19.67 3.71 -2.53
C LYS A 321 19.73 5.04 -1.78
N ASN A 322 20.29 6.06 -2.41
CA ASN A 322 20.47 7.39 -1.80
C ASN A 322 19.14 8.02 -1.41
N TYR A 323 18.12 7.88 -2.27
CA TYR A 323 16.80 8.43 -1.97
C TYR A 323 16.08 7.69 -0.86
N ILE A 324 16.16 6.36 -0.82
CA ILE A 324 15.60 5.56 0.28
C ILE A 324 16.30 5.89 1.60
N ASP A 325 17.64 6.00 1.62
CA ASP A 325 18.39 6.36 2.83
C ASP A 325 17.99 7.77 3.34
N THR A 326 17.80 8.73 2.43
CA THR A 326 17.26 10.06 2.77
C THR A 326 15.84 9.96 3.31
N SER A 327 14.99 9.17 2.68
CA SER A 327 13.60 8.96 3.11
C SER A 327 13.51 8.35 4.51
N ILE A 328 14.43 7.44 4.85
CA ILE A 328 14.57 6.86 6.20
C ILE A 328 14.99 7.93 7.21
N LEU A 329 15.97 8.77 6.87
CA LEU A 329 16.45 9.84 7.74
C LEU A 329 15.33 10.83 8.11
N PHE A 330 14.48 11.15 7.14
CA PHE A 330 13.31 12.03 7.33
C PHE A 330 12.05 11.30 7.84
N LYS A 331 12.16 10.03 8.20
CA LYS A 331 11.07 9.19 8.73
C LYS A 331 9.82 9.22 7.84
N MET A 332 10.00 9.04 6.54
CA MET A 332 8.89 8.94 5.59
C MET A 332 7.89 7.87 6.05
N ASP A 333 6.61 8.13 5.84
CA ASP A 333 5.54 7.16 6.13
C ASP A 333 5.85 5.76 5.57
N GLU A 334 5.62 4.72 6.38
CA GLU A 334 5.94 3.32 6.04
C GLU A 334 5.32 2.88 4.70
N TYR A 335 4.03 3.18 4.50
CA TYR A 335 3.31 2.80 3.29
C TYR A 335 3.90 3.52 2.07
N LYS A 336 4.22 4.81 2.22
CA LYS A 336 4.80 5.62 1.13
C LYS A 336 6.18 5.12 0.73
N ILE A 337 7.08 4.87 1.69
CA ILE A 337 8.46 4.43 1.39
C ILE A 337 8.49 3.03 0.77
N LYS A 338 7.67 2.10 1.27
CA LYS A 338 7.57 0.74 0.71
C LYS A 338 7.02 0.74 -0.71
N ASN A 339 5.94 1.50 -0.97
CA ASN A 339 5.36 1.58 -2.30
C ASN A 339 6.26 2.31 -3.30
N LEU A 340 6.93 3.38 -2.87
CA LEU A 340 7.92 4.05 -3.69
C LEU A 340 9.03 3.09 -4.12
N LEU A 341 9.63 2.37 -3.18
CA LEU A 341 10.67 1.38 -3.48
C LEU A 341 10.16 0.30 -4.43
N LYS A 342 8.97 -0.25 -4.21
CA LYS A 342 8.37 -1.26 -5.10
C LYS A 342 8.19 -0.73 -6.52
N ASN A 343 7.73 0.50 -6.68
CA ASN A 343 7.56 1.13 -8.00
C ASN A 343 8.91 1.34 -8.72
N LEU A 344 9.93 1.80 -7.99
CA LEU A 344 11.26 1.98 -8.56
C LEU A 344 11.89 0.63 -8.96
N LEU A 345 11.79 -0.37 -8.09
CA LEU A 345 12.26 -1.74 -8.41
C LEU A 345 11.51 -2.34 -9.60
N TYR A 346 10.20 -2.11 -9.72
CA TYR A 346 9.42 -2.56 -10.87
C TYR A 346 10.01 -2.03 -12.18
N ASN A 347 10.22 -0.73 -12.30
CA ASN A 347 10.76 -0.12 -13.52
C ASN A 347 12.18 -0.61 -13.85
N LEU A 348 13.02 -0.79 -12.83
CA LEU A 348 14.37 -1.34 -13.00
C LEU A 348 14.33 -2.80 -13.52
N ILE A 349 13.52 -3.65 -12.88
CA ILE A 349 13.39 -5.07 -13.23
C ILE A 349 12.86 -5.23 -14.65
N VAL A 350 11.82 -4.46 -15.04
CA VAL A 350 11.30 -4.46 -16.42
C VAL A 350 12.39 -4.04 -17.42
N SER A 351 13.22 -3.05 -17.08
CA SER A 351 14.33 -2.63 -17.95
C SER A 351 15.42 -3.71 -18.09
N LEU A 352 15.50 -4.63 -17.13
CA LEU A 352 16.45 -5.76 -17.13
C LEU A 352 15.92 -7.04 -17.82
N GLU A 353 14.64 -7.07 -18.24
CA GLU A 353 14.06 -8.24 -18.92
C GLU A 353 14.82 -8.64 -20.20
N SER A 354 15.40 -7.66 -20.91
CA SER A 354 16.21 -7.91 -22.11
C SER A 354 17.46 -8.77 -21.84
N TYR A 355 17.85 -8.97 -20.59
CA TYR A 355 19.01 -9.76 -20.17
C TYR A 355 18.63 -11.16 -19.65
N ASN A 356 17.53 -11.76 -20.12
CA ASN A 356 17.01 -13.06 -19.68
C ASN A 356 16.69 -13.15 -18.19
N LEU A 357 16.29 -12.06 -17.58
CA LEU A 357 15.84 -12.00 -16.19
C LEU A 357 14.40 -12.54 -16.10
N ASP A 358 14.13 -13.46 -15.19
CA ASP A 358 12.75 -13.81 -14.81
C ASP A 358 12.16 -12.69 -13.94
N ALA A 359 11.71 -11.62 -14.62
CA ALA A 359 11.26 -10.39 -14.00
C ALA A 359 10.05 -10.61 -13.09
N GLU A 360 9.12 -11.50 -13.48
CA GLU A 360 7.90 -11.76 -12.71
C GLU A 360 8.22 -12.41 -11.36
N ASN A 361 9.06 -13.45 -11.38
CA ASN A 361 9.46 -14.17 -10.17
C ASN A 361 10.28 -13.28 -9.22
N LEU A 362 11.22 -12.50 -9.77
CA LEU A 362 12.01 -11.54 -8.98
C LEU A 362 11.15 -10.45 -8.34
N ARG A 363 10.20 -9.88 -9.10
CA ARG A 363 9.27 -8.88 -8.61
C ARG A 363 8.46 -9.41 -7.44
N GLN A 364 7.83 -10.57 -7.59
CA GLN A 364 7.04 -11.20 -6.52
C GLN A 364 7.89 -11.48 -5.28
N ARG A 365 9.12 -12.00 -5.48
CA ARG A 365 10.05 -12.29 -4.38
C ARG A 365 10.44 -11.03 -3.62
N TYR A 366 10.84 -9.96 -4.32
CA TYR A 366 11.29 -8.73 -3.68
C TYR A 366 10.15 -7.98 -3.00
N PHE A 367 8.98 -7.90 -3.64
CA PHE A 367 7.81 -7.26 -3.05
C PHE A 367 7.39 -7.97 -1.76
N LYS A 368 7.35 -9.30 -1.78
CA LYS A 368 7.05 -10.10 -0.58
C LYS A 368 8.07 -9.89 0.55
N ARG A 369 9.36 -9.74 0.23
CA ARG A 369 10.41 -9.42 1.22
C ARG A 369 10.18 -8.05 1.84
N ILE A 370 9.91 -7.03 1.02
CA ILE A 370 9.63 -5.67 1.47
C ILE A 370 8.36 -5.62 2.35
N ASP A 371 7.28 -6.27 1.91
CA ASP A 371 6.00 -6.23 2.62
C ASP A 371 6.04 -6.95 3.98
N LYS A 372 6.92 -7.94 4.13
CA LYS A 372 7.11 -8.67 5.40
C LYS A 372 7.84 -7.87 6.48
N THR A 373 8.56 -6.83 6.13
CA THR A 373 9.29 -6.03 7.11
C THR A 373 8.34 -5.27 8.01
N THR A 374 8.57 -5.31 9.31
CA THR A 374 7.74 -4.64 10.31
C THR A 374 8.42 -3.39 10.86
N TYR A 375 9.75 -3.38 10.88
CA TYR A 375 10.57 -2.30 11.44
C TYR A 375 11.63 -1.84 10.46
N ILE A 376 12.12 -0.62 10.68
CA ILE A 376 13.07 0.06 9.80
C ILE A 376 14.38 -0.69 9.62
N GLU A 377 14.87 -1.37 10.67
CA GLU A 377 16.10 -2.17 10.60
C GLU A 377 15.96 -3.34 9.63
N GLU A 378 14.83 -4.05 9.69
CA GLU A 378 14.49 -5.15 8.79
C GLU A 378 14.35 -4.63 7.36
N PHE A 379 13.65 -3.50 7.19
CA PHE A 379 13.45 -2.86 5.89
C PHE A 379 14.79 -2.44 5.28
N SER A 380 15.64 -1.76 6.04
CA SER A 380 16.97 -1.33 5.59
C SER A 380 17.85 -2.51 5.19
N TYR A 381 17.81 -3.59 5.96
CA TYR A 381 18.53 -4.82 5.65
C TYR A 381 18.05 -5.43 4.32
N GLU A 382 16.73 -5.57 4.14
CA GLU A 382 16.16 -6.14 2.92
C GLU A 382 16.41 -5.25 1.69
N VAL A 383 16.30 -3.93 1.83
CA VAL A 383 16.66 -2.97 0.75
C VAL A 383 18.10 -3.16 0.30
N ASN A 384 19.04 -3.21 1.25
CA ASN A 384 20.45 -3.38 0.94
C ASN A 384 20.72 -4.71 0.21
N ASN A 385 20.12 -5.80 0.68
CA ASN A 385 20.27 -7.12 0.05
C ASN A 385 19.68 -7.14 -1.37
N ILE A 386 18.47 -6.61 -1.56
CA ILE A 386 17.82 -6.55 -2.88
C ILE A 386 18.67 -5.73 -3.87
N LEU A 387 19.14 -4.56 -3.45
CA LEU A 387 19.97 -3.71 -4.31
C LEU A 387 21.35 -4.33 -4.61
N LEU A 388 21.91 -5.09 -3.67
CA LEU A 388 23.15 -5.85 -3.88
C LEU A 388 22.94 -6.98 -4.89
N GLU A 389 21.90 -7.81 -4.72
CA GLU A 389 21.54 -8.87 -5.66
C GLU A 389 21.36 -8.32 -7.09
N LEU A 390 20.70 -7.15 -7.23
CA LEU A 390 20.51 -6.50 -8.53
C LEU A 390 21.84 -5.98 -9.11
N LYS A 391 22.73 -5.41 -8.30
CA LYS A 391 24.07 -4.98 -8.75
C LYS A 391 24.92 -6.16 -9.22
N GLU A 392 24.92 -7.25 -8.49
CA GLU A 392 25.65 -8.47 -8.88
C GLU A 392 25.09 -9.03 -10.20
N PHE A 393 23.77 -9.07 -10.35
CA PHE A 393 23.13 -9.48 -11.60
C PHE A 393 23.55 -8.58 -12.78
N VAL A 394 23.47 -7.25 -12.60
CA VAL A 394 23.86 -6.26 -13.62
C VAL A 394 25.32 -6.44 -14.02
N ASN A 395 26.24 -6.50 -13.04
CA ASN A 395 27.68 -6.65 -13.31
C ASN A 395 27.99 -7.94 -14.06
N LYS A 396 27.36 -9.05 -13.67
CA LYS A 396 27.55 -10.35 -14.33
C LYS A 396 27.06 -10.32 -15.79
N ASN A 397 25.91 -9.74 -16.07
CA ASN A 397 25.30 -9.79 -17.39
C ASN A 397 25.86 -8.72 -18.35
N ILE A 398 26.26 -7.55 -17.84
CA ILE A 398 26.93 -6.52 -18.67
C ILE A 398 28.31 -7.01 -19.09
N ASN A 399 29.11 -7.57 -18.18
CA ASN A 399 30.42 -8.15 -18.53
C ASN A 399 30.29 -9.30 -19.55
N LEU A 400 29.25 -10.14 -19.40
CA LEU A 400 29.00 -11.21 -20.38
C LEU A 400 28.58 -10.66 -21.77
N GLU A 401 27.92 -9.51 -21.84
CA GLU A 401 27.57 -8.86 -23.12
C GLU A 401 28.78 -8.19 -23.77
N GLU A 402 29.62 -7.51 -23.00
CA GLU A 402 30.89 -6.94 -23.51
C GLU A 402 31.86 -8.05 -23.96
N ASP A 403 31.98 -9.13 -23.22
CA ASP A 403 32.79 -10.27 -23.61
C ASP A 403 32.29 -10.91 -24.92
N ARG A 404 30.96 -11.09 -25.04
CA ARG A 404 30.36 -11.68 -26.24
C ARG A 404 30.52 -10.81 -27.49
N ILE A 405 30.40 -9.47 -27.39
CA ILE A 405 30.64 -8.62 -28.58
C ILE A 405 32.12 -8.66 -28.96
N ASN A 406 33.04 -8.67 -28.00
CA ASN A 406 34.46 -8.75 -28.29
C ASN A 406 34.82 -10.08 -28.96
N GLU A 407 34.28 -11.22 -28.52
CA GLU A 407 34.44 -12.53 -29.17
C GLU A 407 33.92 -12.49 -30.62
N ILE A 408 32.79 -11.82 -30.89
CA ILE A 408 32.26 -11.67 -32.26
C ILE A 408 33.19 -10.81 -33.11
N LEU A 409 33.71 -9.70 -32.56
CA LEU A 409 34.63 -8.82 -33.28
C LEU A 409 35.96 -9.48 -33.59
N GLU A 410 36.52 -10.25 -32.63
CA GLU A 410 37.72 -11.10 -32.84
C GLU A 410 37.47 -12.13 -33.93
N TYR A 411 36.34 -12.84 -33.90
CA TYR A 411 35.99 -13.80 -34.94
C TYR A 411 35.91 -13.14 -36.33
N ILE A 412 35.37 -11.90 -36.43
CA ILE A 412 35.33 -11.15 -37.68
C ILE A 412 36.75 -10.78 -38.14
N ASP A 413 37.63 -10.32 -37.24
CA ASP A 413 39.02 -9.94 -37.58
C ASP A 413 39.87 -11.16 -37.97
N GLU A 414 39.58 -12.34 -37.44
CA GLU A 414 40.24 -13.58 -37.85
C GLU A 414 39.74 -14.14 -39.20
N ASN A 415 38.49 -13.86 -39.54
CA ASN A 415 37.85 -14.46 -40.73
C ASN A 415 37.46 -13.44 -41.82
N TYR A 416 37.88 -12.17 -41.72
CA TYR A 416 37.49 -11.10 -42.65
C TYR A 416 37.79 -11.40 -44.13
N ASN A 417 38.81 -12.24 -44.39
CA ASN A 417 39.28 -12.61 -45.72
C ASN A 417 38.47 -13.74 -46.39
N LYS A 418 37.51 -14.33 -45.67
CA LYS A 418 36.59 -15.37 -46.17
C LYS A 418 35.24 -14.74 -46.56
N THR A 419 34.43 -15.54 -47.23
CA THR A 419 33.00 -15.19 -47.43
C THR A 419 32.33 -15.26 -46.05
N LEU A 420 32.00 -14.12 -45.47
CA LEU A 420 31.45 -14.01 -44.14
C LEU A 420 30.11 -13.25 -44.20
N GLU A 421 29.05 -13.90 -43.74
CA GLU A 421 27.71 -13.32 -43.62
C GLU A 421 27.31 -13.24 -42.15
N LEU A 422 26.41 -12.29 -41.81
CA LEU A 422 25.88 -12.17 -40.45
C LEU A 422 25.13 -13.44 -40.04
N SER A 423 24.56 -14.19 -40.98
CA SER A 423 23.89 -15.47 -40.76
C SER A 423 24.87 -16.56 -40.27
N ASP A 424 26.14 -16.52 -40.69
CA ASP A 424 27.16 -17.48 -40.26
C ASP A 424 27.62 -17.19 -38.84
N ILE A 425 27.78 -15.92 -38.51
CA ILE A 425 28.07 -15.46 -37.15
C ILE A 425 26.92 -15.81 -36.21
N ALA A 426 25.67 -15.58 -36.65
CA ALA A 426 24.49 -15.92 -35.86
C ALA A 426 24.46 -17.42 -35.49
N LYS A 427 24.82 -18.31 -36.45
CA LYS A 427 24.92 -19.74 -36.20
C LYS A 427 26.09 -20.07 -35.25
N ALA A 428 27.27 -19.47 -35.50
CA ALA A 428 28.49 -19.76 -34.71
C ALA A 428 28.31 -19.37 -33.24
N PHE A 429 27.63 -18.30 -32.97
CA PHE A 429 27.42 -17.77 -31.61
C PHE A 429 26.03 -18.06 -31.02
N ASN A 430 25.22 -18.91 -31.67
CA ASN A 430 23.85 -19.27 -31.25
C ASN A 430 22.91 -18.06 -31.08
N PHE A 431 23.03 -17.10 -31.95
CA PHE A 431 22.10 -15.97 -32.00
C PHE A 431 20.97 -16.15 -33.04
N ASN A 432 19.83 -15.55 -32.77
CA ASN A 432 18.86 -15.30 -33.84
C ASN A 432 19.40 -14.18 -34.75
N TYR A 433 19.23 -14.33 -36.09
CA TYR A 433 19.75 -13.38 -37.09
C TYR A 433 19.30 -11.94 -36.84
N TYR A 434 17.99 -11.75 -36.58
CA TYR A 434 17.42 -10.40 -36.36
C TYR A 434 17.93 -9.78 -35.06
N TYR A 435 18.05 -10.60 -34.01
CA TYR A 435 18.62 -10.17 -32.76
C TYR A 435 20.09 -9.79 -32.89
N LEU A 436 20.90 -10.62 -33.55
CA LEU A 436 22.32 -10.32 -33.77
C LEU A 436 22.50 -9.04 -34.61
N SER A 437 21.68 -8.81 -35.64
CA SER A 437 21.72 -7.59 -36.44
C SER A 437 21.48 -6.35 -35.59
N TYR A 438 20.48 -6.38 -34.72
CA TYR A 438 20.17 -5.30 -33.79
C TYR A 438 21.27 -5.13 -32.74
N TYR A 439 21.72 -6.22 -32.13
CA TYR A 439 22.77 -6.27 -31.11
C TYR A 439 24.09 -5.67 -31.64
N PHE A 440 24.52 -6.12 -32.81
CA PHE A 440 25.73 -5.65 -33.48
C PHE A 440 25.68 -4.15 -33.79
N ASN A 441 24.56 -3.70 -34.37
CA ASN A 441 24.37 -2.29 -34.71
C ASN A 441 24.38 -1.39 -33.47
N ASN A 442 23.83 -1.85 -32.36
CA ASN A 442 23.81 -1.09 -31.10
C ASN A 442 25.21 -0.94 -30.48
N HIS A 443 26.06 -1.96 -30.60
CA HIS A 443 27.41 -1.93 -30.01
C HIS A 443 28.43 -1.26 -30.94
N CYS A 444 28.42 -1.59 -32.23
CA CYS A 444 29.38 -1.06 -33.19
C CYS A 444 28.97 0.30 -33.79
N LYS A 445 27.72 0.75 -33.59
CA LYS A 445 27.14 1.97 -34.18
C LYS A 445 27.15 2.00 -35.71
N GLU A 446 27.41 0.86 -36.35
CA GLU A 446 27.41 0.65 -37.79
C GLU A 446 26.90 -0.78 -38.08
N GLY A 447 26.36 -1.00 -39.28
CA GLY A 447 25.89 -2.33 -39.71
C GLY A 447 27.05 -3.30 -39.96
N PHE A 448 26.80 -4.63 -39.80
CA PHE A 448 27.81 -5.66 -40.03
C PHE A 448 28.54 -5.55 -41.39
N SER A 449 27.81 -5.30 -42.47
CA SER A 449 28.42 -5.16 -43.78
C SER A 449 29.33 -3.94 -43.91
N GLU A 450 28.98 -2.84 -43.22
CA GLU A 450 29.80 -1.64 -43.17
C GLU A 450 31.06 -1.86 -42.36
N TYR A 451 30.93 -2.52 -41.19
CA TYR A 451 32.02 -2.90 -40.31
C TYR A 451 33.03 -3.81 -41.04
N LEU A 452 32.54 -4.90 -41.65
CA LEU A 452 33.39 -5.86 -42.38
C LEU A 452 34.13 -5.17 -43.56
N ASN A 453 33.43 -4.31 -44.30
CA ASN A 453 34.08 -3.53 -45.37
C ASN A 453 35.18 -2.61 -44.80
N ARG A 454 34.95 -1.95 -43.70
CA ARG A 454 35.94 -1.08 -43.04
C ARG A 454 37.19 -1.86 -42.67
N ILE A 455 37.04 -2.99 -41.98
CA ILE A 455 38.18 -3.85 -41.62
C ILE A 455 38.96 -4.31 -42.86
N ARG A 456 38.26 -4.81 -43.89
CA ARG A 456 38.88 -5.20 -45.17
C ARG A 456 39.67 -4.09 -45.82
N ILE A 457 39.14 -2.87 -45.83
CA ILE A 457 39.83 -1.72 -46.42
C ILE A 457 41.02 -1.28 -45.60
N GLU A 458 40.96 -1.33 -44.29
CA GLU A 458 42.09 -1.09 -43.39
C GLU A 458 43.25 -2.06 -43.68
N LYS A 459 42.97 -3.37 -43.76
CA LYS A 459 43.96 -4.39 -44.12
C LYS A 459 44.48 -4.17 -45.56
N ALA A 460 43.62 -3.73 -46.52
CA ALA A 460 44.05 -3.39 -47.88
C ALA A 460 45.02 -2.19 -47.89
N CYS A 461 44.77 -1.18 -47.07
CA CYS A 461 45.66 -0.02 -46.95
C CYS A 461 47.07 -0.45 -46.51
N ASP A 462 47.19 -1.38 -45.57
CA ASP A 462 48.48 -1.86 -45.11
C ASP A 462 49.22 -2.69 -46.20
N LEU A 463 48.49 -3.58 -46.87
CA LEU A 463 49.06 -4.35 -47.97
C LEU A 463 49.49 -3.43 -49.17
N LEU A 464 48.79 -2.34 -49.40
CA LEU A 464 49.13 -1.38 -50.44
C LEU A 464 50.41 -0.55 -50.12
N LYS A 465 50.69 -0.30 -48.84
CA LYS A 465 51.93 0.33 -48.37
C LYS A 465 53.18 -0.55 -48.62
N GLU A 466 53.03 -1.87 -48.44
CA GLU A 466 54.13 -2.82 -48.67
C GLU A 466 54.58 -2.90 -50.13
N ASN A 467 53.73 -2.55 -51.10
CA ASN A 467 54.00 -2.40 -52.53
C ASN A 467 54.54 -3.67 -53.24
N LYS A 468 54.23 -4.85 -52.72
CA LYS A 468 54.76 -6.15 -53.25
C LYS A 468 53.78 -6.91 -54.13
N ARG A 469 52.50 -6.47 -54.23
CA ARG A 469 51.42 -7.24 -54.83
C ARG A 469 50.56 -6.39 -55.75
N TYR A 470 49.93 -7.06 -56.75
CA TYR A 470 48.97 -6.38 -57.60
C TYR A 470 47.70 -6.03 -56.83
N VAL A 471 47.00 -4.98 -57.26
CA VAL A 471 45.76 -4.51 -56.62
C VAL A 471 44.66 -5.58 -56.66
N SER A 472 44.65 -6.39 -57.74
CA SER A 472 43.74 -7.51 -57.90
C SER A 472 44.00 -8.63 -56.90
N GLU A 473 45.27 -8.92 -56.62
CA GLU A 473 45.68 -9.92 -55.62
C GLU A 473 45.30 -9.47 -54.21
N ILE A 474 45.51 -8.18 -53.88
CA ILE A 474 45.11 -7.62 -52.62
C ILE A 474 43.57 -7.72 -52.44
N SER A 475 42.80 -7.40 -53.48
CA SER A 475 41.34 -7.55 -53.45
C SER A 475 40.91 -8.97 -53.06
N SER A 476 41.50 -9.97 -53.66
CA SER A 476 41.20 -11.38 -53.36
C SER A 476 41.66 -11.80 -51.97
N MET A 477 42.83 -11.32 -51.52
CA MET A 477 43.42 -11.64 -50.21
C MET A 477 42.58 -11.10 -49.03
N ILE A 478 41.88 -10.00 -49.25
CA ILE A 478 41.03 -9.37 -48.22
C ILE A 478 39.57 -9.81 -48.33
N GLY A 479 39.26 -10.80 -49.18
CA GLY A 479 37.95 -11.44 -49.21
C GLY A 479 36.93 -10.80 -50.18
N TYR A 480 37.36 -10.01 -51.17
CA TYR A 480 36.45 -9.54 -52.24
C TYR A 480 36.53 -10.48 -53.45
N SER A 481 35.37 -10.99 -53.84
CA SER A 481 35.23 -11.79 -55.08
C SER A 481 35.17 -10.92 -56.34
N ASP A 482 34.68 -9.66 -56.22
CA ASP A 482 34.60 -8.69 -57.32
C ASP A 482 35.57 -7.53 -57.07
N HIS A 483 36.60 -7.48 -57.95
CA HIS A 483 37.59 -6.40 -57.93
C HIS A 483 37.01 -5.01 -58.19
N SER A 484 35.99 -4.90 -59.04
CA SER A 484 35.34 -3.62 -59.33
C SER A 484 34.54 -3.09 -58.13
N TYR A 485 33.92 -4.00 -57.39
CA TYR A 485 33.23 -3.67 -56.14
C TYR A 485 34.21 -3.22 -55.06
N PHE A 486 35.32 -3.93 -54.90
CA PHE A 486 36.42 -3.52 -54.03
C PHE A 486 36.89 -2.09 -54.31
N CYS A 487 37.20 -1.78 -55.57
CA CYS A 487 37.68 -0.45 -55.95
C CYS A 487 36.69 0.68 -55.58
N ARG A 488 35.36 0.41 -55.74
CA ARG A 488 34.30 1.36 -55.36
C ARG A 488 34.25 1.56 -53.83
N VAL A 489 34.25 0.47 -53.06
CA VAL A 489 34.22 0.53 -51.58
C VAL A 489 35.48 1.20 -51.05
N PHE A 490 36.66 0.85 -51.59
CA PHE A 490 37.91 1.44 -51.19
C PHE A 490 37.92 2.95 -51.44
N LYS A 491 37.44 3.42 -52.60
CA LYS A 491 37.30 4.85 -52.88
C LYS A 491 36.30 5.55 -52.00
N LYS A 492 35.16 4.86 -51.68
CA LYS A 492 34.15 5.41 -50.78
C LYS A 492 34.69 5.67 -49.37
N ILE A 493 35.53 4.72 -48.84
CA ILE A 493 36.02 4.80 -47.47
C ILE A 493 37.28 5.69 -47.37
N THR A 494 38.21 5.57 -48.35
CA THR A 494 39.52 6.29 -48.23
C THR A 494 39.57 7.58 -49.00
N GLY A 495 38.63 7.84 -49.90
CA GLY A 495 38.62 8.99 -50.83
C GLY A 495 39.48 8.81 -52.08
N TYR A 496 40.29 7.71 -52.17
CA TYR A 496 41.23 7.44 -53.26
C TYR A 496 40.96 6.08 -53.90
N THR A 497 41.30 5.94 -55.18
CA THR A 497 41.41 4.60 -55.77
C THR A 497 42.59 3.84 -55.18
N PRO A 498 42.56 2.50 -55.10
CA PRO A 498 43.67 1.72 -54.52
C PRO A 498 45.03 2.06 -55.15
N SER A 499 45.08 2.26 -56.48
CA SER A 499 46.30 2.66 -57.22
C SER A 499 46.80 4.05 -56.84
N ASN A 500 45.89 5.03 -56.73
CA ASN A 500 46.24 6.39 -56.33
C ASN A 500 46.67 6.47 -54.84
N TYR A 501 46.04 5.66 -53.97
CA TYR A 501 46.42 5.53 -52.56
C TYR A 501 47.85 5.01 -52.44
N ARG A 502 48.20 3.95 -53.22
CA ARG A 502 49.54 3.40 -53.28
C ARG A 502 50.58 4.45 -53.69
N ILE A 503 50.30 5.24 -54.74
CA ILE A 503 51.21 6.30 -55.21
C ILE A 503 51.39 7.35 -54.11
N LYS A 504 50.30 7.77 -53.49
CA LYS A 504 50.33 8.79 -52.42
C LYS A 504 51.16 8.33 -51.22
N MET A 505 51.04 7.09 -50.79
CA MET A 505 51.82 6.55 -49.66
C MET A 505 53.30 6.41 -50.01
N ARG A 506 53.65 6.08 -51.26
CA ARG A 506 55.06 6.12 -51.77
C ARG A 506 55.68 7.48 -51.68
N THR A 507 54.98 8.49 -52.17
CA THR A 507 55.50 9.87 -52.18
C THR A 507 55.64 10.45 -50.77
N GLN A 508 54.78 10.06 -49.83
CA GLN A 508 54.93 10.45 -48.39
C GLN A 508 56.10 9.70 -47.71
N GLY A 509 56.30 8.42 -48.02
CA GLY A 509 57.41 7.61 -47.45
C GLY A 509 58.78 8.08 -47.94
N VAL A 510 58.87 8.58 -49.18
CA VAL A 510 60.13 9.17 -49.75
C VAL A 510 60.46 10.50 -49.06
N ARG A 511 59.50 11.34 -48.78
CA ARG A 511 59.72 12.63 -48.08
C ARG A 511 60.20 12.46 -46.64
N VAL A 512 59.68 11.48 -45.92
CA VAL A 512 60.11 11.17 -44.54
C VAL A 512 61.51 10.58 -44.48
N ASN A 513 61.97 9.85 -45.51
CA ASN A 513 63.34 9.35 -45.61
C ASN A 513 64.35 10.42 -46.04
N GLU A 514 63.93 11.40 -46.89
CA GLU A 514 64.77 12.52 -47.27
C GLU A 514 64.98 13.52 -46.11
N GLU A 515 63.95 13.72 -45.23
CA GLU A 515 64.10 14.52 -44.02
C GLU A 515 64.97 13.85 -42.95
N LYS A 516 64.92 12.52 -42.84
CA LYS A 516 65.80 11.75 -41.93
C LYS A 516 67.26 11.65 -42.42
N THR A 517 67.50 11.85 -43.72
CA THR A 517 68.86 11.87 -44.31
C THR A 517 69.49 13.26 -44.30
N LYS A 518 68.71 14.31 -44.09
CA LYS A 518 69.22 15.70 -43.95
C LYS A 518 69.54 16.12 -42.50
N VAL A 519 69.29 15.22 -41.53
CA VAL A 519 69.58 15.45 -40.09
C VAL A 519 70.69 14.51 -39.58
N LYS A 520 71.53 13.96 -40.49
CA LYS A 520 72.82 13.32 -40.12
C LYS A 520 74.00 14.14 -40.64
#